data_92101609f0295926e55ba8ea8f388202
#
_entry.id   92101609f0295926e55ba8ea8f388202
#
_cell.length_a   1.000
_cell.length_b   1.000
_cell.length_c   1.000
_cell.angle_alpha   90.00
_cell.angle_beta   90.00
_cell.angle_gamma   90.00
#
_symmetry.space_group_name_H-M   'P 1'
#
loop_
_entity.id
_entity.type
_entity.pdbx_description
1 polymer ?
#
loop_
_entity_poly.entity_id
_entity_poly.type
_entity_poly.pdbx_seq_one_letter_code
_entity_poly.pdbx_strand_id
1 'polypeptide(L)'
;RNFRKGIVAPGLSIGYCRDTGGGWSESFVAHKSQVIKLPDKVCFEEAALIDAFCSSLHPVMRNYPKDDDTCLVMGAGVIGLSVVASLRALGSLAKVVVVAKYRHQADLARSYGADEVVCLKEDPDYFQTLAEILGGELLKPIIGKRIMEGGADVVFECVGNATSIDDSLRFTKAGGKVVLVGLASFPKGVDWTPIWLNEITVKGSYWCSGETYLGKDTTTYRTAVSLLEEGKVSLERLLTHKFRIEDYREAIEANLNKSRTGLIKSVFFFD
;
A
#
# COMPACT_ATOMS: atom_id res chain seq x y z
N ARG A 1 -14.14 -0.30 17.36
CA ARG A 1 -14.18 -0.54 15.92
C ARG A 1 -15.62 -0.44 15.43
N ASN A 2 -15.91 0.56 14.63
CA ASN A 2 -17.28 0.97 14.31
C ASN A 2 -17.97 0.13 13.22
N PHE A 3 -17.32 -0.92 12.72
CA PHE A 3 -17.89 -1.85 11.75
C PHE A 3 -19.22 -2.47 12.16
N ARG A 4 -19.41 -2.73 13.45
CA ARG A 4 -20.68 -3.30 13.95
C ARG A 4 -21.88 -2.38 13.78
N LYS A 5 -21.64 -1.08 13.56
CA LYS A 5 -22.69 -0.08 13.32
C LYS A 5 -22.82 0.32 11.85
N GLY A 6 -22.01 -0.28 10.96
CA GLY A 6 -21.96 0.02 9.53
C GLY A 6 -21.05 1.19 9.19
N ILE A 7 -20.21 1.01 8.16
CA ILE A 7 -19.27 2.04 7.64
C ILE A 7 -20.04 3.30 7.20
N VAL A 8 -21.25 3.13 6.75
CA VAL A 8 -22.09 4.21 6.23
C VAL A 8 -23.02 4.83 7.27
N ALA A 9 -22.89 4.46 8.53
CA ALA A 9 -23.71 5.07 9.57
C ALA A 9 -23.29 6.55 9.76
N PRO A 10 -24.22 7.48 9.80
CA PRO A 10 -23.94 8.90 9.95
C PRO A 10 -23.02 9.20 11.13
N GLY A 11 -22.04 10.09 10.94
CA GLY A 11 -21.13 10.55 12.00
C GLY A 11 -20.03 9.58 12.41
N LEU A 12 -19.86 8.44 11.75
CA LEU A 12 -18.82 7.46 12.12
C LEU A 12 -17.47 7.67 11.44
N SER A 13 -17.46 8.19 10.22
CA SER A 13 -16.21 8.45 9.47
C SER A 13 -16.37 9.71 8.64
N ILE A 14 -15.51 10.70 8.90
CA ILE A 14 -15.45 11.94 8.14
C ILE A 14 -15.14 11.59 6.67
N GLY A 15 -15.85 12.20 5.73
CA GLY A 15 -15.69 11.97 4.29
C GLY A 15 -16.39 10.72 3.73
N TYR A 16 -16.82 9.78 4.58
CA TYR A 16 -17.56 8.58 4.17
C TYR A 16 -19.05 8.64 4.53
N CYS A 17 -19.45 9.62 5.29
CA CYS A 17 -20.82 9.81 5.73
C CYS A 17 -21.43 11.01 5.04
N ARG A 18 -22.67 10.87 4.58
CA ARG A 18 -23.44 11.94 3.91
C ARG A 18 -23.52 13.22 4.75
N ASP A 19 -23.58 13.08 6.05
CA ASP A 19 -23.88 14.18 6.99
C ASP A 19 -22.64 14.80 7.64
N THR A 20 -21.43 14.36 7.29
CA THR A 20 -20.19 14.81 7.99
C THR A 20 -19.25 15.65 7.13
N GLY A 21 -19.56 15.90 5.89
CA GLY A 21 -18.59 16.58 5.02
C GLY A 21 -17.24 15.83 4.91
N GLY A 22 -16.23 16.48 4.36
CA GLY A 22 -14.90 15.87 4.17
C GLY A 22 -13.86 16.89 3.72
N GLY A 23 -12.67 16.41 3.36
CA GLY A 23 -11.50 17.23 3.04
C GLY A 23 -11.54 17.95 1.69
N TRP A 24 -12.61 17.80 0.88
CA TRP A 24 -12.82 18.58 -0.34
C TRP A 24 -13.59 19.86 -0.03
N SER A 25 -13.13 20.60 0.98
CA SER A 25 -13.73 21.84 1.44
C SER A 25 -12.71 22.66 2.22
N GLU A 26 -12.88 23.98 2.27
CA GLU A 26 -12.07 24.90 3.05
C GLU A 26 -12.17 24.63 4.56
N SER A 27 -13.29 24.09 5.00
CA SER A 27 -13.52 23.76 6.40
C SER A 27 -14.50 22.61 6.55
N PHE A 28 -14.35 21.83 7.61
CA PHE A 28 -15.28 20.77 8.00
C PHE A 28 -15.28 20.60 9.51
N VAL A 29 -16.32 19.98 10.03
CA VAL A 29 -16.45 19.72 11.48
C VAL A 29 -15.88 18.33 11.81
N ALA A 30 -15.00 18.29 12.81
CA ALA A 30 -14.43 17.04 13.32
C ALA A 30 -14.59 16.99 14.85
N HIS A 31 -14.83 15.78 15.40
CA HIS A 31 -14.81 15.57 16.84
C HIS A 31 -13.35 15.56 17.35
N LYS A 32 -13.09 16.14 18.52
CA LYS A 32 -11.74 16.23 19.12
C LYS A 32 -10.99 14.89 19.22
N SER A 33 -11.71 13.77 19.31
CA SER A 33 -11.11 12.42 19.35
C SER A 33 -10.63 11.91 17.99
N GLN A 34 -10.96 12.61 16.91
CA GLN A 34 -10.62 12.24 15.53
C GLN A 34 -9.49 13.12 14.97
N VAL A 35 -8.99 14.07 15.75
CA VAL A 35 -7.92 14.97 15.33
C VAL A 35 -6.66 14.72 16.15
N ILE A 36 -5.52 14.84 15.48
CA ILE A 36 -4.19 14.73 16.07
C ILE A 36 -3.45 16.01 15.73
N LYS A 37 -2.90 16.69 16.77
CA LYS A 37 -2.05 17.85 16.54
C LYS A 37 -0.77 17.41 15.85
N LEU A 38 -0.43 18.07 14.76
CA LEU A 38 0.84 17.84 14.06
C LEU A 38 1.98 18.57 14.78
N PRO A 39 3.18 17.96 14.87
CA PRO A 39 4.39 18.66 15.26
C PRO A 39 4.77 19.72 14.22
N ASP A 40 5.43 20.80 14.65
CA ASP A 40 5.83 21.91 13.77
C ASP A 40 6.80 21.49 12.65
N LYS A 41 7.49 20.36 12.83
CA LYS A 41 8.41 19.79 11.83
C LYS A 41 7.71 19.08 10.66
N VAL A 42 6.45 18.72 10.81
CA VAL A 42 5.69 18.00 9.77
C VAL A 42 4.95 19.02 8.93
N CYS A 43 5.33 19.16 7.67
CA CYS A 43 4.67 20.09 6.75
C CYS A 43 3.27 19.57 6.33
N PHE A 44 2.42 20.48 5.88
CA PHE A 44 1.04 20.13 5.48
C PHE A 44 0.98 19.20 4.28
N GLU A 45 1.95 19.29 3.37
CA GLU A 45 2.05 18.40 2.22
C GLU A 45 2.26 16.94 2.63
N GLU A 46 3.16 16.69 3.58
CA GLU A 46 3.36 15.34 4.12
C GLU A 46 2.17 14.91 4.98
N ALA A 47 1.61 15.83 5.75
CA ALA A 47 0.44 15.57 6.59
C ALA A 47 -0.77 15.10 5.79
N ALA A 48 -0.99 15.65 4.60
CA ALA A 48 -2.07 15.25 3.70
C ALA A 48 -1.93 13.79 3.19
N LEU A 49 -0.74 13.20 3.34
CA LEU A 49 -0.45 11.82 2.93
C LEU A 49 -0.50 10.82 4.10
N ILE A 50 -0.61 11.28 5.34
CA ILE A 50 -0.56 10.42 6.55
C ILE A 50 -1.65 9.35 6.50
N ASP A 51 -2.85 9.64 6.00
CA ASP A 51 -3.92 8.65 5.90
C ASP A 51 -3.56 7.49 4.97
N ALA A 52 -3.04 7.78 3.78
CA ALA A 52 -2.57 6.78 2.83
C ALA A 52 -1.36 6.00 3.40
N PHE A 53 -0.45 6.70 4.07
CA PHE A 53 0.69 6.08 4.75
C PHE A 53 0.24 5.15 5.88
N CYS A 54 -0.72 5.55 6.71
CA CYS A 54 -1.29 4.70 7.76
C CYS A 54 -1.92 3.43 7.21
N SER A 55 -2.58 3.50 6.06
CA SER A 55 -3.16 2.33 5.38
C SER A 55 -2.10 1.31 4.94
N SER A 56 -0.83 1.73 4.85
CA SER A 56 0.32 0.90 4.52
C SER A 56 1.15 0.53 5.74
N LEU A 57 1.32 1.44 6.68
CA LEU A 57 2.05 1.22 7.92
C LEU A 57 1.38 0.15 8.79
N HIS A 58 0.04 0.20 8.91
CA HIS A 58 -0.73 -0.78 9.66
C HIS A 58 -0.50 -2.24 9.23
N PRO A 59 -0.66 -2.62 7.93
CA PRO A 59 -0.39 -3.97 7.49
C PRO A 59 1.07 -4.38 7.71
N VAL A 60 2.04 -3.48 7.53
CA VAL A 60 3.45 -3.75 7.78
C VAL A 60 3.69 -4.04 9.27
N MET A 61 3.21 -3.21 10.19
CA MET A 61 3.34 -3.44 11.64
C MET A 61 2.73 -4.77 12.08
N ARG A 62 1.61 -5.18 11.47
CA ARG A 62 0.88 -6.41 11.80
C ARG A 62 1.45 -7.67 11.13
N ASN A 63 2.29 -7.52 10.13
CA ASN A 63 2.88 -8.61 9.36
C ASN A 63 4.36 -8.33 9.10
N TYR A 64 5.04 -7.79 10.12
CA TYR A 64 6.45 -7.42 10.03
C TYR A 64 7.28 -8.65 9.66
N PRO A 65 8.13 -8.55 8.61
CA PRO A 65 8.95 -9.65 8.15
C PRO A 65 10.12 -9.88 9.10
N LYS A 66 10.70 -11.07 9.06
CA LYS A 66 12.00 -11.34 9.65
C LYS A 66 13.11 -10.74 8.78
N ASP A 67 14.31 -10.64 9.32
CA ASP A 67 15.44 -10.02 8.63
C ASP A 67 15.91 -10.83 7.40
N ASP A 68 15.71 -12.14 7.39
CA ASP A 68 16.03 -13.06 6.31
C ASP A 68 14.86 -13.32 5.34
N ASP A 69 13.69 -12.75 5.60
CA ASP A 69 12.52 -12.86 4.72
C ASP A 69 12.70 -12.05 3.44
N THR A 70 12.05 -12.50 2.37
CA THR A 70 11.84 -11.72 1.15
C THR A 70 10.40 -11.22 1.11
N CYS A 71 10.24 -9.91 1.01
CA CYS A 71 8.97 -9.24 0.84
C CYS A 71 8.74 -8.89 -0.63
N LEU A 72 7.58 -9.26 -1.17
CA LEU A 72 7.13 -8.82 -2.48
C LEU A 72 6.00 -7.80 -2.32
N VAL A 73 6.15 -6.62 -2.93
CA VAL A 73 5.10 -5.59 -2.98
C VAL A 73 4.50 -5.55 -4.37
N MET A 74 3.26 -6.02 -4.49
CA MET A 74 2.52 -6.02 -5.75
C MET A 74 1.83 -4.68 -5.97
N GLY A 75 2.37 -3.88 -6.88
CA GLY A 75 1.88 -2.54 -7.21
C GLY A 75 2.63 -1.42 -6.51
N ALA A 76 3.14 -0.47 -7.29
CA ALA A 76 3.89 0.70 -6.84
C ALA A 76 3.08 2.01 -6.99
N GLY A 77 1.81 1.99 -6.63
CA GLY A 77 1.02 3.19 -6.37
C GLY A 77 1.33 3.78 -5.00
N VAL A 78 0.58 4.80 -4.57
CA VAL A 78 0.79 5.45 -3.26
C VAL A 78 0.82 4.43 -2.10
N ILE A 79 -0.02 3.40 -2.13
CA ILE A 79 -0.09 2.38 -1.07
C ILE A 79 1.17 1.49 -1.10
N GLY A 80 1.54 0.91 -2.25
CA GLY A 80 2.72 0.04 -2.31
C GLY A 80 4.03 0.77 -2.04
N LEU A 81 4.19 2.00 -2.53
CA LEU A 81 5.34 2.85 -2.20
C LEU A 81 5.40 3.16 -0.69
N SER A 82 4.24 3.39 -0.08
CA SER A 82 4.15 3.58 1.37
C SER A 82 4.42 2.30 2.17
N VAL A 83 4.14 1.10 1.62
CA VAL A 83 4.57 -0.17 2.22
C VAL A 83 6.09 -0.27 2.25
N VAL A 84 6.76 0.03 1.13
CA VAL A 84 8.24 0.06 1.06
C VAL A 84 8.80 1.06 2.08
N ALA A 85 8.27 2.30 2.08
CA ALA A 85 8.66 3.34 3.03
C ALA A 85 8.45 2.90 4.49
N SER A 86 7.34 2.22 4.79
CA SER A 86 7.04 1.71 6.13
C SER A 86 8.01 0.64 6.59
N LEU A 87 8.36 -0.32 5.71
CA LEU A 87 9.35 -1.35 6.01
C LEU A 87 10.70 -0.72 6.40
N ARG A 88 11.18 0.23 5.61
CA ARG A 88 12.46 0.91 5.86
C ARG A 88 12.42 1.84 7.07
N ALA A 89 11.33 2.60 7.26
CA ALA A 89 11.14 3.46 8.44
C ALA A 89 11.09 2.68 9.76
N LEU A 90 10.59 1.45 9.73
CA LEU A 90 10.57 0.56 10.90
C LEU A 90 11.87 -0.24 11.06
N GLY A 91 12.84 -0.07 10.17
CA GLY A 91 14.16 -0.70 10.25
C GLY A 91 14.22 -2.14 9.73
N SER A 92 13.30 -2.57 8.87
CA SER A 92 13.33 -3.91 8.29
C SER A 92 14.57 -4.14 7.42
N LEU A 93 15.26 -5.24 7.64
CA LEU A 93 16.39 -5.72 6.85
C LEU A 93 15.97 -6.72 5.77
N ALA A 94 14.71 -7.13 5.74
CA ALA A 94 14.16 -8.02 4.73
C ALA A 94 14.42 -7.49 3.31
N LYS A 95 14.69 -8.40 2.37
CA LYS A 95 14.78 -8.07 0.95
C LYS A 95 13.41 -7.60 0.45
N VAL A 96 13.34 -6.42 -0.16
CA VAL A 96 12.09 -5.84 -0.68
C VAL A 96 12.13 -5.81 -2.20
N VAL A 97 11.26 -6.62 -2.82
CA VAL A 97 11.05 -6.69 -4.26
C VAL A 97 9.74 -5.98 -4.59
N VAL A 98 9.71 -5.14 -5.61
CA VAL A 98 8.51 -4.37 -5.99
C VAL A 98 8.12 -4.65 -7.43
N VAL A 99 6.84 -4.89 -7.66
CA VAL A 99 6.26 -4.94 -9.02
C VAL A 99 5.58 -3.60 -9.30
N ALA A 100 6.16 -2.84 -10.22
CA ALA A 100 5.63 -1.55 -10.67
C ALA A 100 5.02 -1.68 -12.06
N LYS A 101 3.95 -0.93 -12.36
CA LYS A 101 3.36 -0.92 -13.70
C LYS A 101 4.10 0.01 -14.65
N TYR A 102 4.61 1.15 -14.16
CA TYR A 102 5.22 2.22 -14.95
C TYR A 102 6.62 2.57 -14.45
N ARG A 103 7.46 3.09 -15.33
CA ARG A 103 8.84 3.48 -15.02
C ARG A 103 8.96 4.46 -13.86
N HIS A 104 8.16 5.54 -13.85
CA HIS A 104 8.18 6.52 -12.77
C HIS A 104 7.85 5.92 -11.39
N GLN A 105 6.98 4.89 -11.36
CA GLN A 105 6.68 4.15 -10.13
C GLN A 105 7.87 3.29 -9.70
N ALA A 106 8.56 2.65 -10.67
CA ALA A 106 9.74 1.84 -10.40
C ALA A 106 10.88 2.69 -9.83
N ASP A 107 11.11 3.87 -10.40
CA ASP A 107 12.16 4.79 -9.93
C ASP A 107 11.87 5.30 -8.50
N LEU A 108 10.62 5.60 -8.19
CA LEU A 108 10.20 5.95 -6.85
C LEU A 108 10.36 4.78 -5.86
N ALA A 109 10.00 3.55 -6.26
CA ALA A 109 10.17 2.38 -5.40
C ALA A 109 11.64 2.19 -4.98
N ARG A 110 12.57 2.32 -5.93
CA ARG A 110 14.02 2.31 -5.63
C ARG A 110 14.41 3.43 -4.67
N SER A 111 13.89 4.64 -4.88
CA SER A 111 14.20 5.79 -4.02
C SER A 111 13.67 5.64 -2.59
N TYR A 112 12.65 4.81 -2.37
CA TYR A 112 12.12 4.45 -1.05
C TYR A 112 12.81 3.23 -0.43
N GLY A 113 13.79 2.63 -1.12
CA GLY A 113 14.61 1.54 -0.58
C GLY A 113 14.14 0.14 -0.98
N ALA A 114 13.45 -0.01 -2.12
CA ALA A 114 13.26 -1.33 -2.75
C ALA A 114 14.62 -1.84 -3.23
N ASP A 115 14.95 -3.10 -2.94
CA ASP A 115 16.20 -3.75 -3.36
C ASP A 115 16.14 -4.11 -4.84
N GLU A 116 14.97 -4.62 -5.29
CA GLU A 116 14.72 -5.00 -6.67
C GLU A 116 13.37 -4.48 -7.16
N VAL A 117 13.29 -4.10 -8.41
CA VAL A 117 12.03 -3.59 -8.99
C VAL A 117 11.82 -4.13 -10.39
N VAL A 118 10.69 -4.78 -10.61
CA VAL A 118 10.25 -5.26 -11.92
C VAL A 118 9.19 -4.32 -12.47
N CYS A 119 9.41 -3.81 -13.70
CA CYS A 119 8.49 -2.89 -14.38
C CYS A 119 7.69 -3.62 -15.45
N LEU A 120 6.39 -3.86 -15.20
CA LEU A 120 5.51 -4.64 -16.08
C LEU A 120 5.41 -4.12 -17.53
N LYS A 121 5.61 -2.81 -17.74
CA LYS A 121 5.57 -2.23 -19.10
C LYS A 121 6.87 -2.40 -19.87
N GLU A 122 7.96 -2.72 -19.18
CA GLU A 122 9.29 -2.89 -19.75
C GLU A 122 9.71 -4.37 -19.79
N ASP A 123 9.01 -5.23 -19.03
CA ASP A 123 9.31 -6.64 -18.90
C ASP A 123 8.14 -7.50 -19.39
N PRO A 124 8.21 -8.07 -20.59
CA PRO A 124 7.14 -8.90 -21.16
C PRO A 124 7.00 -10.26 -20.47
N ASP A 125 8.04 -10.76 -19.81
CA ASP A 125 8.01 -12.00 -19.01
C ASP A 125 8.41 -11.79 -17.55
N TYR A 126 7.72 -10.87 -16.89
CA TYR A 126 7.95 -10.57 -15.48
C TYR A 126 7.82 -11.78 -14.54
N PHE A 127 7.15 -12.85 -14.96
CA PHE A 127 7.11 -14.11 -14.21
C PHE A 127 8.50 -14.75 -14.12
N GLN A 128 9.22 -14.80 -15.26
CA GLN A 128 10.57 -15.33 -15.28
C GLN A 128 11.52 -14.46 -14.46
N THR A 129 11.46 -13.14 -14.65
CA THR A 129 12.29 -12.20 -13.91
C THR A 129 12.03 -12.29 -12.39
N LEU A 130 10.75 -12.39 -11.97
CA LEU A 130 10.44 -12.55 -10.54
C LEU A 130 10.91 -13.89 -9.99
N ALA A 131 10.83 -14.99 -10.77
CA ALA A 131 11.35 -16.28 -10.34
C ALA A 131 12.86 -16.21 -10.06
N GLU A 132 13.62 -15.58 -10.96
CA GLU A 132 15.07 -15.38 -10.78
C GLU A 132 15.39 -14.52 -9.54
N ILE A 133 14.69 -13.41 -9.35
CA ILE A 133 14.88 -12.50 -8.21
C ILE A 133 14.52 -13.14 -6.88
N LEU A 134 13.43 -13.93 -6.86
CA LEU A 134 12.89 -14.58 -5.67
C LEU A 134 13.54 -15.95 -5.40
N GLY A 135 14.44 -16.41 -6.28
CA GLY A 135 15.11 -17.69 -6.17
C GLY A 135 14.16 -18.90 -6.31
N GLY A 136 13.08 -18.72 -7.10
CA GLY A 136 12.10 -19.77 -7.36
C GLY A 136 12.25 -20.40 -8.73
N GLU A 137 11.58 -21.53 -8.94
CA GLU A 137 11.47 -22.22 -10.21
C GLU A 137 10.04 -22.09 -10.78
N LEU A 138 9.92 -21.75 -12.06
CA LEU A 138 8.62 -21.69 -12.74
C LEU A 138 8.21 -23.03 -13.28
N LEU A 139 7.10 -23.52 -12.78
CA LEU A 139 6.45 -24.74 -13.27
C LEU A 139 5.31 -24.39 -14.21
N LYS A 140 5.23 -25.10 -15.34
CA LYS A 140 4.13 -24.96 -16.29
C LYS A 140 3.13 -26.11 -16.09
N PRO A 141 2.00 -25.88 -15.43
CA PRO A 141 0.98 -26.92 -15.26
C PRO A 141 0.32 -27.24 -16.60
N ILE A 142 -0.34 -28.41 -16.67
CA ILE A 142 -1.11 -28.84 -17.86
C ILE A 142 -2.27 -27.85 -18.11
N ILE A 143 -2.87 -27.35 -17.04
CA ILE A 143 -3.99 -26.39 -17.09
C ILE A 143 -3.67 -25.22 -16.18
N GLY A 144 -3.95 -23.98 -16.63
CA GLY A 144 -3.78 -22.77 -15.84
C GLY A 144 -2.50 -21.98 -16.14
N LYS A 145 -2.22 -21.00 -15.29
CA LYS A 145 -1.02 -20.17 -15.39
C LYS A 145 0.19 -20.86 -14.75
N ARG A 146 1.40 -20.39 -15.09
CA ARG A 146 2.64 -20.80 -14.43
C ARG A 146 2.52 -20.66 -12.90
N ILE A 147 3.13 -21.58 -12.19
CA ILE A 147 3.22 -21.63 -10.72
C ILE A 147 4.69 -21.51 -10.36
N MET A 148 5.00 -20.83 -9.26
CA MET A 148 6.36 -20.75 -8.76
C MET A 148 6.53 -21.73 -7.60
N GLU A 149 7.52 -22.58 -7.67
CA GLU A 149 8.08 -23.27 -6.52
C GLU A 149 9.13 -22.37 -5.88
N GLY A 150 9.07 -22.15 -4.57
CA GLY A 150 9.80 -21.06 -3.90
C GLY A 150 8.94 -19.77 -3.86
N GLY A 151 9.60 -18.60 -3.89
CA GLY A 151 8.91 -17.32 -3.88
C GLY A 151 9.09 -16.50 -2.61
N ALA A 152 8.26 -15.47 -2.44
CA ALA A 152 8.36 -14.52 -1.33
C ALA A 152 7.73 -15.05 -0.03
N ASP A 153 8.34 -14.69 1.10
CA ASP A 153 7.84 -15.01 2.44
C ASP A 153 6.57 -14.23 2.78
N VAL A 154 6.56 -12.95 2.44
CA VAL A 154 5.44 -12.05 2.68
C VAL A 154 5.16 -11.26 1.40
N VAL A 155 3.93 -11.33 0.92
CA VAL A 155 3.46 -10.56 -0.24
C VAL A 155 2.46 -9.51 0.24
N PHE A 156 2.74 -8.23 -0.02
CA PHE A 156 1.79 -7.14 0.18
C PHE A 156 1.10 -6.83 -1.16
N GLU A 157 -0.14 -7.25 -1.28
CA GLU A 157 -0.96 -6.97 -2.46
C GLU A 157 -1.59 -5.58 -2.33
N CYS A 158 -1.16 -4.61 -3.16
CA CYS A 158 -1.49 -3.19 -3.05
C CYS A 158 -2.30 -2.63 -4.24
N VAL A 159 -2.84 -3.49 -5.09
CA VAL A 159 -3.59 -3.12 -6.31
C VAL A 159 -5.09 -3.39 -6.16
N GLY A 160 -5.47 -4.56 -5.66
CA GLY A 160 -6.86 -4.94 -5.41
C GLY A 160 -7.62 -5.46 -6.62
N ASN A 161 -6.95 -5.90 -7.68
CA ASN A 161 -7.61 -6.52 -8.83
C ASN A 161 -7.35 -8.03 -8.93
N ALA A 162 -8.14 -8.73 -9.75
CA ALA A 162 -8.05 -10.18 -9.88
C ALA A 162 -6.66 -10.66 -10.32
N THR A 163 -6.02 -9.97 -11.27
CA THR A 163 -4.70 -10.37 -11.77
C THR A 163 -3.62 -10.23 -10.71
N SER A 164 -3.58 -9.10 -10.00
CA SER A 164 -2.56 -8.89 -8.96
C SER A 164 -2.74 -9.82 -7.77
N ILE A 165 -3.97 -10.16 -7.41
CA ILE A 165 -4.27 -11.14 -6.36
C ILE A 165 -3.83 -12.54 -6.78
N ASP A 166 -4.21 -12.96 -8.00
CA ASP A 166 -3.84 -14.26 -8.56
C ASP A 166 -2.31 -14.42 -8.65
N ASP A 167 -1.62 -13.39 -9.15
CA ASP A 167 -0.16 -13.36 -9.22
C ASP A 167 0.48 -13.37 -7.83
N SER A 168 -0.07 -12.61 -6.87
CA SER A 168 0.40 -12.61 -5.48
C SER A 168 0.38 -14.00 -4.85
N LEU A 169 -0.69 -14.76 -5.08
CA LEU A 169 -0.79 -16.14 -4.59
C LEU A 169 0.27 -17.05 -5.22
N ARG A 170 0.59 -16.84 -6.50
CA ARG A 170 1.58 -17.65 -7.24
C ARG A 170 3.01 -17.34 -6.88
N PHE A 171 3.31 -16.11 -6.51
CA PHE A 171 4.66 -15.67 -6.11
C PHE A 171 4.94 -15.85 -4.62
N THR A 172 3.97 -16.35 -3.84
CA THR A 172 4.14 -16.64 -2.41
C THR A 172 4.68 -18.06 -2.23
N LYS A 173 5.76 -18.20 -1.48
CA LYS A 173 6.32 -19.52 -1.15
C LYS A 173 5.37 -20.37 -0.32
N ALA A 174 5.62 -21.67 -0.25
CA ALA A 174 4.88 -22.58 0.63
C ALA A 174 4.99 -22.12 2.10
N GLY A 175 3.87 -22.10 2.82
CA GLY A 175 3.76 -21.58 4.18
C GLY A 175 3.88 -20.05 4.30
N GLY A 176 4.02 -19.33 3.18
CA GLY A 176 4.13 -17.88 3.14
C GLY A 176 2.82 -17.14 3.41
N LYS A 177 2.84 -15.83 3.27
CA LYS A 177 1.70 -14.98 3.62
C LYS A 177 1.42 -13.96 2.53
N VAL A 178 0.14 -13.81 2.16
CA VAL A 178 -0.38 -12.71 1.34
C VAL A 178 -1.18 -11.77 2.22
N VAL A 179 -0.82 -10.50 2.24
CA VAL A 179 -1.55 -9.42 2.93
C VAL A 179 -2.28 -8.58 1.90
N LEU A 180 -3.60 -8.67 1.88
CA LEU A 180 -4.45 -7.88 0.98
C LEU A 180 -4.62 -6.47 1.55
N VAL A 181 -3.93 -5.52 0.95
CA VAL A 181 -3.97 -4.09 1.29
C VAL A 181 -4.79 -3.32 0.24
N GLY A 182 -4.76 -3.77 -1.00
CA GLY A 182 -5.54 -3.23 -2.10
C GLY A 182 -7.05 -3.40 -1.87
N LEU A 183 -7.87 -2.49 -2.39
CA LEU A 183 -9.33 -2.52 -2.24
C LEU A 183 -9.96 -3.56 -3.18
N ALA A 184 -9.88 -4.82 -2.81
CA ALA A 184 -10.41 -5.95 -3.57
C ALA A 184 -11.89 -6.17 -3.28
N SER A 185 -12.78 -5.56 -4.09
CA SER A 185 -14.23 -5.70 -3.87
C SER A 185 -14.81 -6.97 -4.47
N PHE A 186 -14.60 -7.21 -5.77
CA PHE A 186 -15.21 -8.34 -6.52
C PHE A 186 -14.21 -8.95 -7.51
N PRO A 187 -13.08 -9.52 -7.06
CA PRO A 187 -12.10 -10.13 -7.95
C PRO A 187 -12.70 -11.42 -8.56
N LYS A 188 -12.84 -11.46 -9.89
CA LYS A 188 -13.32 -12.63 -10.62
C LYS A 188 -12.16 -13.36 -11.29
N GLY A 189 -12.19 -14.68 -11.31
CA GLY A 189 -11.22 -15.51 -12.02
C GLY A 189 -9.87 -15.65 -11.31
N VAL A 190 -9.83 -15.43 -9.99
CA VAL A 190 -8.67 -15.75 -9.15
C VAL A 190 -8.62 -17.25 -8.93
N ASP A 191 -7.47 -17.84 -9.19
CA ASP A 191 -7.21 -19.26 -8.89
C ASP A 191 -6.77 -19.40 -7.43
N TRP A 192 -7.63 -20.00 -6.62
CA TRP A 192 -7.38 -20.22 -5.18
C TRP A 192 -6.54 -21.47 -4.89
N THR A 193 -6.19 -22.25 -5.92
CA THR A 193 -5.40 -23.49 -5.77
C THR A 193 -4.09 -23.27 -4.98
N PRO A 194 -3.30 -22.21 -5.23
CA PRO A 194 -2.07 -21.99 -4.46
C PRO A 194 -2.26 -21.90 -2.95
N ILE A 195 -3.43 -21.44 -2.46
CA ILE A 195 -3.68 -21.30 -1.03
C ILE A 195 -3.62 -22.64 -0.31
N TRP A 196 -4.37 -23.63 -0.81
CA TRP A 196 -4.42 -24.94 -0.15
C TRP A 196 -3.23 -25.82 -0.54
N LEU A 197 -2.71 -25.68 -1.77
CA LEU A 197 -1.58 -26.47 -2.24
C LEU A 197 -0.27 -26.11 -1.52
N ASN A 198 -0.04 -24.82 -1.30
CA ASN A 198 1.16 -24.28 -0.67
C ASN A 198 0.93 -23.82 0.79
N GLU A 199 -0.22 -24.12 1.38
CA GLU A 199 -0.58 -23.74 2.76
C GLU A 199 -0.39 -22.23 3.04
N ILE A 200 -0.72 -21.38 2.06
CA ILE A 200 -0.54 -19.93 2.15
C ILE A 200 -1.56 -19.30 3.10
N THR A 201 -1.12 -18.43 3.98
CA THR A 201 -2.01 -17.58 4.77
C THR A 201 -2.41 -16.34 4.00
N VAL A 202 -3.71 -16.14 3.74
CA VAL A 202 -4.24 -14.89 3.17
C VAL A 202 -4.91 -14.05 4.26
N LYS A 203 -4.45 -12.81 4.43
CA LYS A 203 -4.93 -11.91 5.49
C LYS A 203 -5.30 -10.55 4.93
N GLY A 204 -6.51 -10.10 5.20
CA GLY A 204 -6.94 -8.73 4.88
C GLY A 204 -6.35 -7.70 5.83
N SER A 205 -6.12 -6.50 5.33
CA SER A 205 -5.77 -5.33 6.13
C SER A 205 -6.79 -4.22 5.91
N TYR A 206 -7.11 -3.49 6.96
CA TYR A 206 -8.07 -2.40 6.87
C TYR A 206 -7.56 -1.15 7.58
N TRP A 207 -7.24 -0.14 6.76
CA TRP A 207 -6.94 1.23 7.14
C TRP A 207 -5.90 1.35 8.28
N CYS A 208 -6.34 1.64 9.51
CA CYS A 208 -5.50 1.89 10.69
C CYS A 208 -6.15 1.32 11.96
N SER A 209 -5.38 1.17 13.02
CA SER A 209 -5.87 0.59 14.28
C SER A 209 -5.08 1.08 15.51
N GLY A 210 -5.41 0.53 16.68
CA GLY A 210 -4.50 0.50 17.81
C GLY A 210 -3.34 -0.43 17.53
N GLU A 211 -2.13 0.00 17.86
CA GLU A 211 -0.87 -0.71 17.63
C GLU A 211 -0.08 -0.84 18.91
N THR A 212 0.90 -1.75 18.90
CA THR A 212 2.00 -1.75 19.86
C THR A 212 3.28 -1.45 19.08
N TYR A 213 3.99 -0.39 19.46
CA TYR A 213 5.25 0.00 18.84
C TYR A 213 6.29 0.28 19.92
N LEU A 214 7.46 -0.34 19.80
CA LEU A 214 8.54 -0.28 20.79
C LEU A 214 8.06 -0.58 22.22
N GLY A 215 7.15 -1.57 22.37
CA GLY A 215 6.60 -2.02 23.66
C GLY A 215 5.55 -1.07 24.26
N LYS A 216 5.10 -0.05 23.53
CA LYS A 216 4.07 0.91 23.99
C LYS A 216 2.81 0.82 23.15
N ASP A 217 1.66 0.90 23.80
CA ASP A 217 0.39 1.02 23.10
C ASP A 217 0.25 2.39 22.45
N THR A 218 -0.11 2.39 21.18
CA THR A 218 -0.22 3.57 20.35
C THR A 218 -1.35 3.40 19.32
N THR A 219 -1.38 4.26 18.31
CA THR A 219 -2.23 4.10 17.11
C THR A 219 -1.36 4.22 15.88
N THR A 220 -1.81 3.63 14.75
CA THR A 220 -1.10 3.77 13.48
C THR A 220 -0.81 5.23 13.14
N TYR A 221 -1.77 6.14 13.35
CA TYR A 221 -1.59 7.58 13.11
C TYR A 221 -0.52 8.21 13.98
N ARG A 222 -0.49 7.90 15.27
CA ARG A 222 0.55 8.44 16.17
C ARG A 222 1.94 7.93 15.81
N THR A 223 2.04 6.66 15.43
CA THR A 223 3.29 6.08 14.96
C THR A 223 3.75 6.75 13.66
N ALA A 224 2.83 6.96 12.70
CA ALA A 224 3.14 7.65 11.45
C ALA A 224 3.68 9.08 11.69
N VAL A 225 3.01 9.85 12.57
CA VAL A 225 3.44 11.21 12.92
C VAL A 225 4.82 11.19 13.60
N SER A 226 5.09 10.23 14.49
CA SER A 226 6.39 10.09 15.15
C SER A 226 7.50 9.77 14.15
N LEU A 227 7.26 8.86 13.18
CA LEU A 227 8.23 8.52 12.16
C LEU A 227 8.58 9.72 11.24
N LEU A 228 7.60 10.56 10.92
CA LEU A 228 7.81 11.81 10.18
C LEU A 228 8.59 12.83 11.01
N GLU A 229 8.21 13.06 12.25
CA GLU A 229 8.87 14.00 13.18
C GLU A 229 10.33 13.62 13.43
N GLU A 230 10.62 12.31 13.54
CA GLU A 230 11.95 11.76 13.72
C GLU A 230 12.78 11.72 12.41
N GLY A 231 12.18 12.09 11.27
CA GLY A 231 12.84 12.05 9.95
C GLY A 231 13.15 10.62 9.46
N LYS A 232 12.48 9.60 10.02
CA LYS A 232 12.65 8.20 9.61
C LYS A 232 11.95 7.88 8.28
N VAL A 233 11.02 8.73 7.88
CA VAL A 233 10.33 8.65 6.60
C VAL A 233 10.06 10.05 6.08
N SER A 234 10.11 10.24 4.77
CA SER A 234 9.55 11.40 4.08
C SER A 234 8.52 10.92 3.06
N LEU A 235 7.37 11.60 3.04
CA LEU A 235 6.29 11.32 2.10
C LEU A 235 6.25 12.31 0.93
N GLU A 236 7.10 13.32 0.93
CA GLU A 236 7.10 14.44 -0.03
C GLU A 236 7.05 13.95 -1.48
N ARG A 237 7.87 12.95 -1.84
CA ARG A 237 7.96 12.42 -3.20
C ARG A 237 6.70 11.70 -3.68
N LEU A 238 5.80 11.32 -2.77
CA LEU A 238 4.52 10.72 -3.12
C LEU A 238 3.51 11.78 -3.60
N LEU A 239 3.66 13.03 -3.17
CA LEU A 239 2.82 14.13 -3.60
C LEU A 239 3.33 14.68 -4.94
N THR A 240 2.76 14.22 -6.03
CA THR A 240 3.20 14.57 -7.38
C THR A 240 2.39 15.70 -8.03
N HIS A 241 1.15 15.91 -7.59
CA HIS A 241 0.26 16.89 -8.20
C HIS A 241 -0.54 17.65 -7.15
N LYS A 242 -0.70 18.95 -7.37
CA LYS A 242 -1.52 19.85 -6.56
C LYS A 242 -2.55 20.54 -7.45
N PHE A 243 -3.79 20.59 -7.02
CA PHE A 243 -4.89 21.22 -7.76
C PHE A 243 -5.64 22.17 -6.83
N ARG A 244 -6.23 23.22 -7.39
CA ARG A 244 -7.26 23.98 -6.68
C ARG A 244 -8.54 23.17 -6.65
N ILE A 245 -9.40 23.41 -5.68
CA ILE A 245 -10.67 22.67 -5.57
C ILE A 245 -11.59 22.93 -6.78
N GLU A 246 -11.50 24.12 -7.38
CA GLU A 246 -12.25 24.49 -8.59
C GLU A 246 -11.87 23.60 -9.77
N ASP A 247 -10.63 23.12 -9.82
CA ASP A 247 -10.07 22.27 -10.87
C ASP A 247 -10.26 20.76 -10.60
N TYR A 248 -11.25 20.41 -9.75
CA TYR A 248 -11.48 19.02 -9.33
C TYR A 248 -11.68 18.05 -10.50
N ARG A 249 -12.23 18.51 -11.63
CA ARG A 249 -12.40 17.67 -12.83
C ARG A 249 -11.06 17.28 -13.43
N GLU A 250 -10.13 18.24 -13.56
CA GLU A 250 -8.78 17.99 -14.04
C GLU A 250 -8.03 17.03 -13.09
N ALA A 251 -8.18 17.23 -11.78
CA ALA A 251 -7.62 16.33 -10.77
C ALA A 251 -8.13 14.89 -10.93
N ILE A 252 -9.44 14.71 -11.20
CA ILE A 252 -10.03 13.39 -11.45
C ILE A 252 -9.47 12.79 -12.74
N GLU A 253 -9.43 13.56 -13.83
CA GLU A 253 -8.86 13.11 -15.13
C GLU A 253 -7.41 12.70 -15.01
N ALA A 254 -6.59 13.47 -14.28
CA ALA A 254 -5.19 13.14 -14.02
C ALA A 254 -5.05 11.82 -13.26
N ASN A 255 -5.89 11.57 -12.26
CA ASN A 255 -5.93 10.31 -11.51
C ASN A 255 -6.37 9.11 -12.36
N LEU A 256 -7.26 9.29 -13.32
CA LEU A 256 -7.69 8.24 -14.25
C LEU A 256 -6.61 7.93 -15.30
N ASN A 257 -5.76 8.89 -15.63
CA ASN A 257 -4.75 8.82 -16.70
C ASN A 257 -3.30 8.78 -16.16
N LYS A 258 -3.04 8.07 -15.08
CA LYS A 258 -1.72 8.00 -14.40
C LYS A 258 -0.56 7.61 -15.32
N SER A 259 -0.81 6.84 -16.38
CA SER A 259 0.22 6.48 -17.36
C SER A 259 0.76 7.68 -18.15
N ARG A 260 -0.05 8.73 -18.33
CA ARG A 260 0.30 9.95 -19.06
C ARG A 260 0.81 11.05 -18.14
N THR A 261 0.22 11.14 -16.95
CA THR A 261 0.48 12.23 -16.01
C THR A 261 1.64 11.93 -15.07
N GLY A 262 2.01 10.66 -14.89
CA GLY A 262 2.99 10.25 -13.88
C GLY A 262 2.48 10.42 -12.44
N LEU A 263 1.16 10.55 -12.25
CA LEU A 263 0.56 10.82 -10.95
C LEU A 263 0.69 9.65 -10.00
N ILE A 264 1.23 9.88 -8.82
CA ILE A 264 1.21 8.97 -7.67
C ILE A 264 0.08 9.36 -6.73
N LYS A 265 0.12 10.60 -6.20
CA LYS A 265 -0.91 11.16 -5.35
C LYS A 265 -1.10 12.64 -5.67
N SER A 266 -2.35 13.09 -5.61
CA SER A 266 -2.72 14.49 -5.72
C SER A 266 -3.43 14.98 -4.48
N VAL A 267 -3.36 16.27 -4.22
CA VAL A 267 -4.09 16.97 -3.16
C VAL A 267 -4.75 18.22 -3.71
N PHE A 268 -5.81 18.66 -3.06
CA PHE A 268 -6.33 20.02 -3.22
C PHE A 268 -5.64 20.95 -2.23
N PHE A 269 -5.33 22.14 -2.67
CA PHE A 269 -4.85 23.21 -1.82
C PHE A 269 -5.83 24.37 -1.83
N PHE A 270 -5.86 25.10 -0.73
CA PHE A 270 -6.68 26.28 -0.50
C PHE A 270 -5.77 27.43 -0.14
N ASP A 271 -6.08 28.64 -0.60
CA ASP A 271 -5.31 29.87 -0.31
C ASP A 271 -5.56 30.35 1.12
#